data_52a046ee8e40284c36203eee38a14292
#
_entry.id   52a046ee8e40284c36203eee38a14292
#
_cell.length_a   1.000
_cell.length_b   1.000
_cell.length_c   1.000
_cell.angle_alpha   90.00
_cell.angle_beta   90.00
_cell.angle_gamma   90.00
#
_symmetry.space_group_name_H-M   'P 1'
#
loop_
_entity.id
_entity.type
_entity.pdbx_description
1 polymer ?
#
loop_
_entity_poly.entity_id
_entity_poly.type
_entity_poly.pdbx_seq_one_letter_code
_entity_poly.pdbx_strand_id
1 'polypeptide(L)'
;MKIGYSTFSEQGQRRDNQDYIQIVTDKEKQRAVFVLCDGMGGHAMGGTAAKIVAASICRDIMRKRDVDEGNIRSMISRAAWTLDTMSDVYGGIQMGTTMVMAHIDGNRLTVVHCGDSRCYVFDHCGKAKYVTTDHNAGECIGAPLTRGFFTGQPDMAVPDLFTMTIESGDRVFLCSDGLWSSIRPDILRDRMLDDKDPEDIMDTYKFLCEKYAEDNYSAILITIE
;
A
#
# COMPACT_ATOMS: atom_id res chain seq x y z
N MET A 1 -6.60 8.81 20.68
CA MET A 1 -6.50 9.07 19.24
C MET A 1 -7.48 8.13 18.55
N LYS A 2 -8.36 8.66 17.71
CA LYS A 2 -9.30 7.87 16.93
C LYS A 2 -8.79 7.78 15.49
N ILE A 3 -8.86 6.59 14.89
CA ILE A 3 -8.42 6.34 13.52
C ILE A 3 -9.66 6.12 12.68
N GLY A 4 -9.88 7.01 11.70
CA GLY A 4 -10.87 6.85 10.63
C GLY A 4 -10.20 6.39 9.35
N TYR A 5 -10.94 5.79 8.42
CA TYR A 5 -10.42 5.49 7.09
C TYR A 5 -11.54 5.32 6.05
N SER A 6 -11.21 5.64 4.81
CA SER A 6 -12.03 5.37 3.63
C SER A 6 -11.19 4.68 2.57
N THR A 7 -11.77 3.78 1.76
CA THR A 7 -11.04 2.98 0.77
C THR A 7 -11.86 2.73 -0.48
N PHE A 8 -11.15 2.53 -1.59
CA PHE A 8 -11.71 1.90 -2.78
C PHE A 8 -10.64 1.03 -3.47
N SER A 9 -11.10 0.07 -4.27
CA SER A 9 -10.27 -0.76 -5.13
C SER A 9 -11.08 -1.12 -6.36
N GLU A 10 -10.67 -0.62 -7.53
CA GLU A 10 -11.43 -0.68 -8.77
C GLU A 10 -10.60 -1.32 -9.89
N GLN A 11 -11.30 -2.00 -10.78
CA GLN A 11 -10.68 -2.75 -11.88
C GLN A 11 -10.08 -1.85 -12.96
N GLY A 12 -10.61 -0.63 -13.16
CA GLY A 12 -10.23 0.23 -14.26
C GLY A 12 -10.52 -0.44 -15.62
N GLN A 13 -9.61 -0.24 -16.58
CA GLN A 13 -9.74 -0.80 -17.93
C GLN A 13 -9.12 -2.20 -18.06
N ARG A 14 -8.57 -2.78 -17.02
CA ARG A 14 -8.00 -4.13 -17.02
C ARG A 14 -9.11 -5.21 -17.04
N ARG A 15 -8.75 -6.43 -17.40
CA ARG A 15 -9.66 -7.56 -17.39
C ARG A 15 -10.10 -8.00 -16.00
N ASP A 16 -9.17 -7.93 -15.06
CA ASP A 16 -9.34 -8.35 -13.66
C ASP A 16 -8.74 -7.31 -12.74
N ASN A 17 -9.26 -7.17 -11.51
CA ASN A 17 -8.61 -6.36 -10.49
C ASN A 17 -7.59 -7.22 -9.73
N GLN A 18 -6.32 -6.88 -9.86
CA GLN A 18 -5.20 -7.55 -9.21
C GLN A 18 -4.68 -6.80 -7.97
N ASP A 19 -5.18 -5.59 -7.73
CA ASP A 19 -4.93 -4.87 -6.48
C ASP A 19 -5.64 -5.57 -5.31
N TYR A 20 -5.04 -5.50 -4.14
CA TYR A 20 -5.63 -6.02 -2.93
C TYR A 20 -5.36 -5.12 -1.72
N ILE A 21 -6.45 -4.80 -1.00
CA ILE A 21 -6.41 -4.05 0.24
C ILE A 21 -6.71 -4.99 1.39
N GLN A 22 -5.92 -4.95 2.45
CA GLN A 22 -6.21 -5.61 3.72
C GLN A 22 -6.02 -4.65 4.89
N ILE A 23 -7.02 -4.59 5.75
CA ILE A 23 -7.04 -3.73 6.93
C ILE A 23 -7.35 -4.59 8.15
N VAL A 24 -6.57 -4.41 9.21
CA VAL A 24 -6.82 -5.03 10.51
C VAL A 24 -6.70 -3.96 11.59
N THR A 25 -7.73 -3.85 12.43
CA THR A 25 -7.77 -2.88 13.53
C THR A 25 -7.97 -3.56 14.87
N ASP A 26 -7.23 -3.13 15.89
CA ASP A 26 -7.43 -3.49 17.30
C ASP A 26 -7.70 -2.21 18.08
N LYS A 27 -8.99 -1.88 18.23
CA LYS A 27 -9.44 -0.64 18.88
C LYS A 27 -9.04 -0.56 20.35
N GLU A 28 -9.00 -1.69 21.06
CA GLU A 28 -8.63 -1.73 22.47
C GLU A 28 -7.16 -1.36 22.69
N LYS A 29 -6.29 -1.76 21.76
CA LYS A 29 -4.86 -1.46 21.79
C LYS A 29 -4.47 -0.21 20.99
N GLN A 30 -5.44 0.47 20.39
CA GLN A 30 -5.20 1.60 19.47
C GLN A 30 -4.18 1.26 18.38
N ARG A 31 -4.32 0.06 17.80
CA ARG A 31 -3.43 -0.46 16.75
C ARG A 31 -4.23 -0.70 15.49
N ALA A 32 -3.63 -0.33 14.36
CA ALA A 32 -4.19 -0.60 13.05
C ALA A 32 -3.07 -0.88 12.03
N VAL A 33 -3.34 -1.79 11.11
CA VAL A 33 -2.49 -2.03 9.95
C VAL A 33 -3.31 -1.92 8.69
N PHE A 34 -2.80 -1.17 7.73
CA PHE A 34 -3.36 -0.94 6.41
C PHE A 34 -2.32 -1.40 5.40
N VAL A 35 -2.69 -2.34 4.54
CA VAL A 35 -1.82 -2.91 3.51
C VAL A 35 -2.51 -2.76 2.18
N LEU A 36 -1.78 -2.23 1.19
CA LEU A 36 -2.17 -2.21 -0.21
C LEU A 36 -1.07 -2.91 -1.00
N CYS A 37 -1.48 -3.86 -1.82
CA CYS A 37 -0.64 -4.65 -2.71
C CYS A 37 -1.18 -4.55 -4.12
N ASP A 38 -0.31 -4.22 -5.08
CA ASP A 38 -0.61 -4.18 -6.51
C ASP A 38 -0.02 -5.43 -7.16
N GLY A 39 -0.89 -6.28 -7.65
CA GLY A 39 -0.54 -7.59 -8.17
C GLY A 39 -0.08 -7.53 -9.61
N MET A 40 1.14 -8.01 -9.86
CA MET A 40 1.78 -8.01 -11.16
C MET A 40 1.81 -9.41 -11.76
N GLY A 41 1.73 -9.46 -13.08
CA GLY A 41 1.88 -10.71 -13.84
C GLY A 41 0.91 -10.73 -15.01
N GLY A 42 1.37 -11.03 -16.21
CA GLY A 42 0.58 -11.10 -17.44
C GLY A 42 -0.53 -12.17 -17.45
N HIS A 43 -0.82 -12.79 -16.34
CA HIS A 43 -1.83 -13.82 -16.12
C HIS A 43 -2.55 -13.53 -14.78
N ALA A 44 -3.75 -14.10 -14.60
CA ALA A 44 -4.68 -13.88 -13.49
C ALA A 44 -4.15 -14.15 -12.04
N MET A 45 -2.85 -14.28 -11.83
CA MET A 45 -2.26 -14.67 -10.55
C MET A 45 -1.64 -13.50 -9.75
N GLY A 46 -1.55 -12.29 -10.32
CA GLY A 46 -1.09 -11.10 -9.58
C GLY A 46 -1.96 -10.81 -8.36
N GLY A 47 -3.28 -10.86 -8.52
CA GLY A 47 -4.21 -10.71 -7.40
C GLY A 47 -4.09 -11.82 -6.33
N THR A 48 -3.65 -13.02 -6.70
CA THR A 48 -3.33 -14.09 -5.74
C THR A 48 -2.05 -13.75 -4.96
N ALA A 49 -1.01 -13.26 -5.66
CA ALA A 49 0.22 -12.79 -5.00
C ALA A 49 -0.07 -11.67 -4.00
N ALA A 50 -0.84 -10.65 -4.41
CA ALA A 50 -1.26 -9.54 -3.57
C ALA A 50 -1.98 -10.02 -2.29
N LYS A 51 -2.92 -10.96 -2.42
CA LYS A 51 -3.63 -11.55 -1.27
C LYS A 51 -2.70 -12.34 -0.33
N ILE A 52 -1.79 -13.15 -0.87
CA ILE A 52 -0.85 -13.95 -0.07
C ILE A 52 0.07 -13.04 0.73
N VAL A 53 0.66 -12.03 0.10
CA VAL A 53 1.58 -11.10 0.74
C VAL A 53 0.84 -10.28 1.81
N ALA A 54 -0.28 -9.65 1.48
CA ALA A 54 -1.06 -8.85 2.43
C ALA A 54 -1.49 -9.67 3.65
N ALA A 55 -2.03 -10.89 3.45
CA ALA A 55 -2.45 -11.76 4.53
C ALA A 55 -1.28 -12.20 5.42
N SER A 56 -0.11 -12.50 4.83
CA SER A 56 1.10 -12.87 5.57
C SER A 56 1.56 -11.72 6.47
N ILE A 57 1.66 -10.51 5.93
CA ILE A 57 2.08 -9.30 6.65
C ILE A 57 1.10 -8.96 7.77
N CYS A 58 -0.20 -8.86 7.48
CA CYS A 58 -1.21 -8.53 8.50
C CYS A 58 -1.22 -9.54 9.66
N ARG A 59 -1.13 -10.84 9.35
CA ARG A 59 -1.06 -11.88 10.37
C ARG A 59 0.16 -11.73 11.28
N ASP A 60 1.31 -11.46 10.71
CA ASP A 60 2.57 -11.41 11.45
C ASP A 60 2.68 -10.13 12.27
N ILE A 61 2.29 -8.98 11.73
CA ILE A 61 2.41 -7.68 12.43
C ILE A 61 1.44 -7.59 13.62
N MET A 62 0.22 -8.12 13.49
CA MET A 62 -0.76 -8.10 14.57
C MET A 62 -0.41 -9.05 15.74
N ARG A 63 0.43 -10.04 15.50
CA ARG A 63 0.92 -10.97 16.55
C ARG A 63 2.08 -10.41 17.36
N LYS A 64 2.84 -9.46 16.82
CA LYS A 64 4.01 -8.90 17.48
C LYS A 64 3.63 -7.71 18.34
N ARG A 65 4.28 -7.60 19.53
CA ARG A 65 4.14 -6.42 20.41
C ARG A 65 5.02 -5.27 19.94
N ASP A 66 6.25 -5.60 19.52
CA ASP A 66 7.21 -4.61 19.07
C ASP A 66 7.43 -4.75 17.55
N VAL A 67 7.25 -3.65 16.85
CA VAL A 67 7.45 -3.53 15.41
C VAL A 67 8.72 -2.74 15.17
N ASP A 68 9.87 -3.41 15.38
CA ASP A 68 11.19 -2.88 15.04
C ASP A 68 11.61 -3.26 13.61
N GLU A 69 12.69 -2.67 13.13
CA GLU A 69 13.20 -2.88 11.78
C GLU A 69 13.54 -4.36 11.52
N GLY A 70 14.22 -5.05 12.45
CA GLY A 70 14.59 -6.44 12.31
C GLY A 70 13.39 -7.38 12.21
N ASN A 71 12.37 -7.10 13.01
CA ASN A 71 11.10 -7.81 12.97
C ASN A 71 10.37 -7.60 11.63
N ILE A 72 10.34 -6.36 11.12
CA ILE A 72 9.72 -6.05 9.83
C ILE A 72 10.46 -6.75 8.70
N ARG A 73 11.78 -6.64 8.61
CA ARG A 73 12.58 -7.32 7.58
C ARG A 73 12.35 -8.84 7.59
N SER A 74 12.27 -9.44 8.79
CA SER A 74 11.95 -10.86 8.94
C SER A 74 10.54 -11.22 8.47
N MET A 75 9.53 -10.33 8.69
CA MET A 75 8.18 -10.52 8.19
C MET A 75 8.12 -10.45 6.66
N ILE A 76 8.80 -9.49 6.07
CA ILE A 76 8.91 -9.32 4.61
C ILE A 76 9.54 -10.57 3.98
N SER A 77 10.67 -11.04 4.51
CA SER A 77 11.32 -12.26 4.01
C SER A 77 10.40 -13.46 4.10
N ARG A 78 9.68 -13.64 5.22
CA ARG A 78 8.70 -14.75 5.33
C ARG A 78 7.56 -14.63 4.36
N ALA A 79 7.06 -13.41 4.08
CA ALA A 79 6.00 -13.19 3.09
C ALA A 79 6.49 -13.56 1.68
N ALA A 80 7.73 -13.18 1.32
CA ALA A 80 8.35 -13.54 0.05
C ALA A 80 8.52 -15.07 -0.10
N TRP A 81 9.02 -15.74 0.92
CA TRP A 81 9.12 -17.20 0.93
C TRP A 81 7.77 -17.91 0.91
N THR A 82 6.75 -17.32 1.55
CA THR A 82 5.40 -17.85 1.50
C THR A 82 4.84 -17.76 0.07
N LEU A 83 5.06 -16.64 -0.61
CA LEU A 83 4.66 -16.46 -2.00
C LEU A 83 5.34 -17.48 -2.91
N ASP A 84 6.63 -17.68 -2.73
CA ASP A 84 7.43 -18.63 -3.52
C ASP A 84 6.92 -20.06 -3.34
N THR A 85 6.72 -20.50 -2.08
CA THR A 85 6.15 -21.82 -1.77
C THR A 85 4.75 -22.01 -2.35
N MET A 86 3.91 -20.96 -2.32
CA MET A 86 2.57 -21.04 -2.89
C MET A 86 2.61 -21.10 -4.43
N SER A 87 3.59 -20.49 -5.08
CA SER A 87 3.81 -20.67 -6.52
C SER A 87 3.93 -22.13 -6.91
N ASP A 88 4.73 -22.92 -6.14
CA ASP A 88 4.89 -24.36 -6.39
C ASP A 88 3.55 -25.10 -6.29
N VAL A 89 2.70 -24.74 -5.33
CA VAL A 89 1.34 -25.31 -5.18
C VAL A 89 0.47 -25.02 -6.41
N TYR A 90 0.67 -23.87 -7.04
CA TYR A 90 -0.04 -23.46 -8.25
C TYR A 90 0.68 -23.91 -9.56
N GLY A 91 1.64 -24.86 -9.47
CA GLY A 91 2.32 -25.42 -10.64
C GLY A 91 3.48 -24.58 -11.15
N GLY A 92 4.14 -23.81 -10.28
CA GLY A 92 5.30 -22.98 -10.63
C GLY A 92 4.96 -21.72 -11.42
N ILE A 93 3.73 -21.21 -11.29
CA ILE A 93 3.30 -20.02 -12.02
C ILE A 93 4.04 -18.78 -11.48
N GLN A 94 4.63 -18.02 -12.39
CA GLN A 94 5.26 -16.74 -12.09
C GLN A 94 4.21 -15.72 -11.64
N MET A 95 4.36 -15.17 -10.46
CA MET A 95 3.49 -14.13 -9.91
C MET A 95 4.29 -13.15 -9.07
N GLY A 96 3.81 -11.94 -8.93
CA GLY A 96 4.45 -10.91 -8.13
C GLY A 96 3.47 -9.87 -7.65
N THR A 97 3.94 -9.04 -6.71
CA THR A 97 3.17 -7.91 -6.20
C THR A 97 4.08 -6.87 -5.56
N THR A 98 3.64 -5.62 -5.58
CA THR A 98 4.16 -4.57 -4.70
C THR A 98 3.60 -4.72 -3.30
N MET A 99 4.07 -3.91 -2.37
CA MET A 99 3.43 -3.73 -1.06
C MET A 99 3.74 -2.36 -0.49
N VAL A 100 2.72 -1.64 -0.07
CA VAL A 100 2.83 -0.49 0.81
C VAL A 100 1.96 -0.69 2.04
N MET A 101 2.53 -0.42 3.21
CA MET A 101 1.89 -0.64 4.51
C MET A 101 2.01 0.57 5.40
N ALA A 102 0.93 0.94 6.08
CA ALA A 102 0.92 1.85 7.22
C ALA A 102 0.51 1.07 8.48
N HIS A 103 1.39 0.98 9.45
CA HIS A 103 1.10 0.43 10.78
C HIS A 103 1.07 1.56 11.80
N ILE A 104 -0.05 1.69 12.50
CA ILE A 104 -0.25 2.68 13.56
C ILE A 104 -0.34 1.95 14.89
N ASP A 105 0.45 2.38 15.87
CA ASP A 105 0.44 1.89 17.25
C ASP A 105 0.50 3.10 18.21
N GLY A 106 -0.61 3.41 18.85
CA GLY A 106 -0.81 4.66 19.54
C GLY A 106 -0.63 5.86 18.58
N ASN A 107 0.35 6.71 18.81
CA ASN A 107 0.70 7.84 17.95
C ASN A 107 1.91 7.59 17.04
N ARG A 108 2.40 6.36 16.99
CA ARG A 108 3.53 5.97 16.14
C ARG A 108 3.03 5.40 14.81
N LEU A 109 3.40 6.02 13.73
CA LEU A 109 3.23 5.50 12.38
C LEU A 109 4.53 4.84 11.90
N THR A 110 4.43 3.62 11.39
CA THR A 110 5.50 2.94 10.65
C THR A 110 5.01 2.67 9.24
N VAL A 111 5.69 3.24 8.25
CA VAL A 111 5.47 2.98 6.82
C VAL A 111 6.49 1.96 6.36
N VAL A 112 6.03 0.93 5.65
CA VAL A 112 6.88 -0.07 5.00
C VAL A 112 6.49 -0.15 3.54
N HIS A 113 7.49 -0.11 2.66
CA HIS A 113 7.26 0.03 1.23
C HIS A 113 8.20 -0.86 0.43
N CYS A 114 7.65 -1.57 -0.57
CA CYS A 114 8.40 -2.43 -1.49
C CYS A 114 7.69 -2.47 -2.84
N GLY A 115 8.21 -1.73 -3.84
CA GLY A 115 7.60 -1.55 -5.15
C GLY A 115 7.41 -0.08 -5.51
N ASP A 116 6.34 0.26 -6.21
CA ASP A 116 5.98 1.62 -6.65
C ASP A 116 4.55 2.06 -6.24
N SER A 117 3.83 1.22 -5.48
CA SER A 117 2.66 1.70 -4.73
C SER A 117 3.12 2.69 -3.66
N ARG A 118 2.46 3.82 -3.50
CA ARG A 118 2.96 4.95 -2.69
C ARG A 118 2.22 5.15 -1.38
N CYS A 119 2.95 5.67 -0.38
CA CYS A 119 2.40 6.24 0.84
C CYS A 119 2.76 7.73 0.92
N TYR A 120 1.76 8.55 1.20
CA TYR A 120 1.90 9.98 1.49
C TYR A 120 1.45 10.23 2.93
N VAL A 121 2.17 11.08 3.65
CA VAL A 121 1.74 11.57 4.97
C VAL A 121 1.65 13.09 4.89
N PHE A 122 0.50 13.64 5.23
CA PHE A 122 0.22 15.07 5.25
C PHE A 122 -0.10 15.52 6.68
N ASP A 123 0.33 16.72 7.02
CA ASP A 123 -0.12 17.38 8.25
C ASP A 123 -1.53 18.00 8.08
N HIS A 124 -2.08 18.52 9.18
CA HIS A 124 -3.40 19.17 9.19
C HIS A 124 -3.49 20.42 8.28
N CYS A 125 -2.36 20.98 7.83
CA CYS A 125 -2.29 22.07 6.86
C CYS A 125 -2.09 21.52 5.42
N GLY A 126 -2.07 20.18 5.23
CA GLY A 126 -1.85 19.51 3.95
C GLY A 126 -0.44 19.62 3.41
N LYS A 127 0.53 19.98 4.26
CA LYS A 127 1.93 19.89 3.89
C LYS A 127 2.38 18.45 3.96
N ALA A 128 3.02 17.96 2.92
CA ALA A 128 3.61 16.62 2.91
C ALA A 128 4.73 16.53 3.96
N LYS A 129 4.55 15.65 4.94
CA LYS A 129 5.56 15.27 5.94
C LYS A 129 6.45 14.14 5.44
N TYR A 130 5.90 13.27 4.58
CA TYR A 130 6.62 12.12 4.02
C TYR A 130 5.95 11.65 2.71
N VAL A 131 6.76 11.15 1.79
CA VAL A 131 6.34 10.44 0.58
C VAL A 131 7.34 9.30 0.33
N THR A 132 6.86 8.11 -0.01
CA THR A 132 7.71 6.99 -0.45
C THR A 132 8.42 7.31 -1.76
N THR A 133 9.57 6.67 -1.98
CA THR A 133 10.31 6.75 -3.26
C THR A 133 10.15 5.42 -4.00
N ASP A 134 9.70 5.47 -5.25
CA ASP A 134 9.45 4.27 -6.04
C ASP A 134 10.71 3.42 -6.26
N HIS A 135 10.56 2.11 -6.25
CA HIS A 135 11.64 1.16 -6.53
C HIS A 135 11.64 0.74 -8.00
N ASN A 136 11.85 1.72 -8.89
CA ASN A 136 11.87 1.52 -10.34
C ASN A 136 13.27 1.69 -10.91
N ALA A 137 13.55 1.04 -12.05
CA ALA A 137 14.84 1.15 -12.76
C ALA A 137 14.99 2.49 -13.55
N GLY A 138 14.02 3.40 -13.45
CA GLY A 138 14.02 4.70 -14.15
C GLY A 138 12.89 5.58 -13.66
N GLU A 139 12.81 6.81 -14.19
CA GLU A 139 11.80 7.81 -13.80
C GLU A 139 10.50 7.73 -14.63
N CYS A 140 10.43 6.82 -15.61
CA CYS A 140 9.25 6.68 -16.45
C CYS A 140 8.16 5.83 -15.76
N ILE A 141 6.90 6.22 -15.93
CA ILE A 141 5.74 5.40 -15.52
C ILE A 141 5.86 4.03 -16.21
N GLY A 142 5.67 2.94 -15.44
CA GLY A 142 5.81 1.57 -15.94
C GLY A 142 7.25 1.08 -16.13
N ALA A 143 8.25 1.81 -15.60
CA ALA A 143 9.63 1.31 -15.57
C ALA A 143 9.71 0.02 -14.73
N PRO A 144 10.57 -0.95 -15.11
CA PRO A 144 10.68 -2.21 -14.39
C PRO A 144 11.00 -1.99 -12.91
N LEU A 145 10.34 -2.74 -12.04
CA LEU A 145 10.59 -2.71 -10.60
C LEU A 145 11.95 -3.31 -10.27
N THR A 146 12.66 -2.66 -9.38
CA THR A 146 13.94 -3.13 -8.81
C THR A 146 13.75 -3.84 -7.48
N ARG A 147 12.59 -3.66 -6.83
CA ARG A 147 12.19 -4.32 -5.60
C ARG A 147 10.69 -4.63 -5.63
N GLY A 148 10.32 -5.76 -5.04
CA GLY A 148 8.96 -6.28 -4.99
C GLY A 148 8.95 -7.72 -4.53
N PHE A 149 7.79 -8.31 -4.44
CA PHE A 149 7.61 -9.72 -4.14
C PHE A 149 7.46 -10.47 -5.47
N PHE A 150 8.44 -11.30 -5.81
CA PHE A 150 8.44 -12.08 -7.06
C PHE A 150 8.76 -13.53 -6.75
N THR A 151 7.98 -14.46 -7.32
CA THR A 151 8.29 -15.88 -7.26
C THR A 151 9.60 -16.18 -7.98
N GLY A 152 10.43 -17.07 -7.39
CA GLY A 152 11.77 -17.36 -7.86
C GLY A 152 12.83 -16.29 -7.54
N GLN A 153 12.43 -15.15 -6.94
CA GLN A 153 13.33 -14.04 -6.59
C GLN A 153 13.00 -13.43 -5.22
N PRO A 154 12.94 -14.23 -4.13
CA PRO A 154 12.55 -13.73 -2.80
C PRO A 154 13.47 -12.64 -2.27
N ASP A 155 14.73 -12.59 -2.72
CA ASP A 155 15.71 -11.57 -2.32
C ASP A 155 15.41 -10.17 -2.88
N MET A 156 14.50 -10.02 -3.84
CA MET A 156 14.04 -8.72 -4.31
C MET A 156 13.05 -8.04 -3.36
N ALA A 157 12.53 -8.76 -2.37
CA ALA A 157 11.65 -8.21 -1.35
C ALA A 157 12.44 -7.45 -0.27
N VAL A 158 13.06 -6.34 -0.66
CA VAL A 158 13.84 -5.45 0.22
C VAL A 158 13.04 -4.19 0.51
N PRO A 159 12.47 -4.04 1.72
CA PRO A 159 11.63 -2.90 2.04
C PRO A 159 12.44 -1.67 2.42
N ASP A 160 11.90 -0.50 2.11
CA ASP A 160 12.19 0.74 2.81
C ASP A 160 11.25 0.88 4.02
N LEU A 161 11.81 1.42 5.12
CA LEU A 161 11.10 1.65 6.36
C LEU A 161 11.23 3.11 6.78
N PHE A 162 10.11 3.67 7.21
CA PHE A 162 10.08 5.01 7.78
C PHE A 162 9.16 5.02 9.00
N THR A 163 9.59 5.68 10.07
CA THR A 163 8.80 5.80 11.31
C THR A 163 8.72 7.25 11.75
N MET A 164 7.53 7.67 12.15
CA MET A 164 7.29 9.01 12.66
C MET A 164 6.17 9.03 13.71
N THR A 165 6.08 10.13 14.44
CA THR A 165 4.92 10.44 15.27
C THR A 165 3.86 11.13 14.43
N ILE A 166 2.60 10.70 14.58
CA ILE A 166 1.44 11.32 13.97
C ILE A 166 0.60 12.05 15.03
N GLU A 167 -0.08 13.09 14.60
CA GLU A 167 -0.88 13.98 15.43
C GLU A 167 -2.31 14.07 14.89
N SER A 168 -3.24 14.55 15.73
CA SER A 168 -4.61 14.82 15.30
C SER A 168 -4.62 15.80 14.12
N GLY A 169 -5.39 15.48 13.09
CA GLY A 169 -5.45 16.20 11.82
C GLY A 169 -4.49 15.68 10.75
N ASP A 170 -3.52 14.83 11.10
CA ASP A 170 -2.66 14.18 10.10
C ASP A 170 -3.50 13.22 9.22
N ARG A 171 -3.10 13.12 7.96
CA ARG A 171 -3.68 12.18 6.98
C ARG A 171 -2.60 11.30 6.39
N VAL A 172 -2.87 9.99 6.31
CA VAL A 172 -2.00 9.02 5.66
C VAL A 172 -2.74 8.45 4.46
N PHE A 173 -2.13 8.51 3.29
CA PHE A 173 -2.74 8.08 2.05
C PHE A 173 -1.86 7.04 1.35
N LEU A 174 -2.42 5.85 1.10
CA LEU A 174 -1.79 4.80 0.34
C LEU A 174 -2.51 4.63 -1.00
N CYS A 175 -1.76 4.40 -2.08
CA CYS A 175 -2.36 4.15 -3.39
C CYS A 175 -1.47 3.29 -4.29
N SER A 176 -2.10 2.55 -5.23
CA SER A 176 -1.41 1.85 -6.32
C SER A 176 -1.02 2.81 -7.44
N ASP A 177 -0.23 2.32 -8.38
CA ASP A 177 0.30 3.09 -9.50
C ASP A 177 -0.81 3.58 -10.46
N GLY A 178 -1.87 2.79 -10.66
CA GLY A 178 -3.00 3.20 -11.49
C GLY A 178 -3.70 4.46 -10.97
N LEU A 179 -3.63 4.75 -9.67
CA LEU A 179 -4.12 6.02 -9.14
C LEU A 179 -3.12 7.16 -9.32
N TRP A 180 -1.91 7.03 -8.81
CA TRP A 180 -0.97 8.15 -8.81
C TRP A 180 -0.45 8.50 -10.21
N SER A 181 -0.48 7.56 -11.16
CA SER A 181 -0.16 7.83 -12.56
C SER A 181 -1.29 8.56 -13.30
N SER A 182 -2.53 8.38 -12.84
CA SER A 182 -3.74 8.95 -13.48
C SER A 182 -4.11 10.33 -12.95
N ILE A 183 -3.63 10.69 -11.75
CA ILE A 183 -3.96 11.96 -11.09
C ILE A 183 -2.69 12.81 -10.99
N ARG A 184 -2.76 14.06 -11.47
CA ARG A 184 -1.64 15.00 -11.34
C ARG A 184 -1.28 15.22 -9.87
N PRO A 185 0.04 15.28 -9.53
CA PRO A 185 0.49 15.41 -8.13
C PRO A 185 -0.03 16.65 -7.41
N ASP A 186 -0.25 17.76 -8.13
CA ASP A 186 -0.83 18.97 -7.57
C ASP A 186 -2.31 18.76 -7.18
N ILE A 187 -3.11 18.10 -8.01
CA ILE A 187 -4.51 17.77 -7.72
C ILE A 187 -4.59 16.82 -6.53
N LEU A 188 -3.75 15.78 -6.50
CA LEU A 188 -3.71 14.83 -5.38
C LEU A 188 -3.42 15.55 -4.07
N ARG A 189 -2.42 16.43 -4.05
CA ARG A 189 -2.08 17.23 -2.86
C ARG A 189 -3.19 18.18 -2.46
N ASP A 190 -3.74 18.94 -3.41
CA ASP A 190 -4.71 19.99 -3.13
C ASP A 190 -6.02 19.41 -2.54
N ARG A 191 -6.40 18.20 -2.94
CA ARG A 191 -7.53 17.49 -2.35
C ARG A 191 -7.28 17.00 -0.92
N MET A 192 -6.03 16.72 -0.56
CA MET A 192 -5.67 16.40 0.84
C MET A 192 -5.76 17.61 1.78
N LEU A 193 -5.81 18.85 1.22
CA LEU A 193 -6.04 20.09 1.96
C LEU A 193 -7.52 20.38 2.24
N ASP A 194 -8.43 19.75 1.50
CA ASP A 194 -9.86 20.01 1.64
C ASP A 194 -10.34 19.64 3.05
N ASP A 195 -11.10 20.55 3.69
CA ASP A 195 -11.83 20.29 4.94
C ASP A 195 -13.03 19.35 4.75
N LYS A 196 -13.12 18.70 3.58
CA LYS A 196 -14.17 17.77 3.25
C LYS A 196 -14.06 16.47 4.02
N ASP A 197 -15.19 15.79 4.10
CA ASP A 197 -15.23 14.43 4.58
C ASP A 197 -14.26 13.53 3.78
N PRO A 198 -13.52 12.65 4.44
CA PRO A 198 -12.63 11.69 3.77
C PRO A 198 -13.31 10.89 2.66
N GLU A 199 -14.60 10.58 2.80
CA GLU A 199 -15.37 9.88 1.77
C GLU A 199 -15.53 10.74 0.50
N ASP A 200 -15.85 12.04 0.63
CA ASP A 200 -15.96 12.97 -0.51
C ASP A 200 -14.61 13.13 -1.25
N ILE A 201 -13.51 13.13 -0.53
CA ILE A 201 -12.16 13.17 -1.11
C ILE A 201 -11.90 11.92 -1.93
N MET A 202 -12.19 10.76 -1.36
CA MET A 202 -12.00 9.46 -2.00
C MET A 202 -12.92 9.29 -3.22
N ASP A 203 -14.16 9.74 -3.16
CA ASP A 203 -15.08 9.75 -4.30
C ASP A 203 -14.57 10.65 -5.43
N THR A 204 -13.94 11.78 -5.10
CA THR A 204 -13.31 12.65 -6.11
C THR A 204 -12.15 11.93 -6.80
N TYR A 205 -11.28 11.24 -6.08
CA TYR A 205 -10.19 10.47 -6.68
C TYR A 205 -10.71 9.32 -7.52
N LYS A 206 -11.69 8.59 -7.02
CA LYS A 206 -12.35 7.51 -7.77
C LYS A 206 -12.91 8.02 -9.10
N PHE A 207 -13.66 9.13 -9.09
CA PHE A 207 -14.22 9.75 -10.30
C PHE A 207 -13.12 10.15 -11.30
N LEU A 208 -12.00 10.72 -10.83
CA LEU A 208 -10.88 11.07 -11.70
C LEU A 208 -10.23 9.84 -12.32
N CYS A 209 -10.03 8.77 -11.53
CA CYS A 209 -9.46 7.52 -12.02
C CYS A 209 -10.39 6.81 -13.01
N GLU A 210 -11.70 6.78 -12.78
CA GLU A 210 -12.68 6.22 -13.72
C GLU A 210 -12.53 6.82 -15.13
N LYS A 211 -12.10 8.07 -15.21
CA LYS A 211 -11.95 8.78 -16.48
C LYS A 211 -10.58 8.57 -17.13
N TYR A 212 -9.52 8.39 -16.34
CA TYR A 212 -8.15 8.46 -16.83
C TYR A 212 -7.29 7.22 -16.56
N ALA A 213 -7.70 6.34 -15.63
CA ALA A 213 -6.89 5.18 -15.27
C ALA A 213 -7.00 4.07 -16.31
N GLU A 214 -5.87 3.64 -16.82
CA GLU A 214 -5.74 2.48 -17.72
C GLU A 214 -5.51 1.18 -16.93
N ASP A 215 -5.07 1.28 -15.67
CA ASP A 215 -4.79 0.15 -14.77
C ASP A 215 -5.82 0.00 -13.65
N ASN A 216 -5.67 -1.06 -12.86
CA ASN A 216 -6.35 -1.19 -11.58
C ASN A 216 -5.94 -0.01 -10.69
N TYR A 217 -6.87 0.57 -9.93
CA TYR A 217 -6.59 1.69 -9.07
C TYR A 217 -7.23 1.52 -7.70
N SER A 218 -6.38 1.61 -6.70
CA SER A 218 -6.78 1.39 -5.31
C SER A 218 -6.19 2.44 -4.40
N ALA A 219 -6.92 2.80 -3.36
CA ALA A 219 -6.46 3.74 -2.36
C ALA A 219 -7.03 3.48 -0.96
N ILE A 220 -6.29 3.95 0.04
CA ILE A 220 -6.69 4.01 1.44
C ILE A 220 -6.36 5.41 1.96
N LEU A 221 -7.36 6.15 2.40
CA LEU A 221 -7.18 7.40 3.14
C LEU A 221 -7.43 7.15 4.62
N ILE A 222 -6.44 7.39 5.46
CA ILE A 222 -6.48 7.24 6.91
C ILE A 222 -6.48 8.64 7.54
N THR A 223 -7.40 8.89 8.46
CA THR A 223 -7.52 10.15 9.21
C THR A 223 -7.25 9.93 10.67
N ILE A 224 -6.55 10.87 11.28
CA ILE A 224 -6.16 10.87 12.69
C ILE A 224 -6.96 11.95 13.43
N GLU A 225 -7.81 11.53 14.39
CA GLU A 225 -8.65 12.41 15.23
C GLU A 225 -8.24 12.38 16.69
#